data_548a85b23d2dc3bf1f74f9a9101ee47e
#
_entry.id   548a85b23d2dc3bf1f74f9a9101ee47e
#
_cell.length_a   1.000
_cell.length_b   1.000
_cell.length_c   1.000
_cell.angle_alpha   90.00
_cell.angle_beta   90.00
_cell.angle_gamma   90.00
#
_symmetry.space_group_name_H-M   'P 1'
#
loop_
_entity.id
_entity.type
_entity.pdbx_description
1 polymer ?
#
loop_
_entity_poly.entity_id
_entity_poly.type
_entity_poly.pdbx_seq_one_letter_code
_entity_poly.pdbx_strand_id
1 'polypeptide(L)'
;LGAAEELKRSIGCIIQRPDVGVEEVKGRSLTNGLPKTVQVSSNELIEAFVEPMNSILEAIHTVLERTPPQLVGDLDTNGIIMSGGGIDRLIERSTGIRTSVVDDAVSCAAYGAGKMLGHLDDMQDGMMNFFRKRQLKG
;
A
#
# COMPACT_ATOMS: atom_id res chain seq x y z
N LEU A 1 -17.72 9.57 -1.79
CA LEU A 1 -16.32 9.13 -1.82
C LEU A 1 -15.41 10.05 -0.99
N GLY A 2 -15.59 11.41 -1.02
CA GLY A 2 -14.75 12.35 -0.25
C GLY A 2 -14.78 12.11 1.26
N ALA A 3 -15.97 12.03 1.85
CA ALA A 3 -16.12 11.80 3.29
C ALA A 3 -15.49 10.47 3.77
N ALA A 4 -15.57 9.41 2.94
CA ALA A 4 -14.92 8.13 3.27
C ALA A 4 -13.40 8.21 3.23
N GLU A 5 -12.84 8.98 2.29
CA GLU A 5 -11.39 9.21 2.21
C GLU A 5 -10.89 10.07 3.38
N GLU A 6 -11.64 11.09 3.75
CA GLU A 6 -11.34 11.92 4.93
C GLU A 6 -11.34 11.06 6.20
N LEU A 7 -12.38 10.23 6.39
CA LEU A 7 -12.49 9.32 7.51
C LEU A 7 -11.33 8.32 7.57
N LYS A 8 -10.98 7.74 6.42
CA LYS A 8 -9.82 6.84 6.30
C LYS A 8 -8.52 7.51 6.72
N ARG A 9 -8.32 8.77 6.32
CA ARG A 9 -7.10 9.52 6.65
C ARG A 9 -7.04 9.96 8.12
N SER A 10 -8.18 10.29 8.71
CA SER A 10 -8.22 10.83 10.07
C SER A 10 -8.09 9.73 11.14
N ILE A 11 -8.93 8.69 11.06
CA ILE A 11 -8.98 7.62 12.08
C ILE A 11 -8.70 6.22 11.53
N GLY A 12 -8.42 6.08 10.22
CA GLY A 12 -8.16 4.77 9.61
C GLY A 12 -6.96 4.09 10.23
N CYS A 13 -7.13 2.84 10.65
CA CYS A 13 -6.07 1.97 11.12
C CYS A 13 -6.36 0.52 10.68
N ILE A 14 -5.30 -0.25 10.46
CA ILE A 14 -5.39 -1.65 10.04
C ILE A 14 -5.09 -2.59 11.21
N ILE A 15 -4.47 -2.06 12.24
CA ILE A 15 -4.13 -2.77 13.47
C ILE A 15 -4.79 -2.03 14.61
N GLN A 16 -5.44 -2.79 15.48
CA GLN A 16 -6.09 -2.25 16.66
C GLN A 16 -5.13 -1.42 17.50
N ARG A 17 -5.53 -0.20 17.82
CA ARG A 17 -4.78 0.73 18.67
C ARG A 17 -5.38 0.76 20.07
N PRO A 18 -4.57 1.06 21.10
CA PRO A 18 -5.08 1.32 22.44
C PRO A 18 -6.06 2.50 22.47
N ASP A 19 -5.77 3.54 21.67
CA ASP A 19 -6.60 4.72 21.53
C ASP A 19 -7.55 4.52 20.36
N VAL A 20 -8.85 4.40 20.67
CA VAL A 20 -9.91 4.30 19.68
C VAL A 20 -10.28 5.70 19.19
N GLY A 21 -9.93 5.99 17.93
CA GLY A 21 -10.40 7.21 17.27
C GLY A 21 -11.89 7.11 16.97
N VAL A 22 -12.63 8.18 17.20
CA VAL A 22 -14.06 8.29 16.84
C VAL A 22 -14.26 9.59 16.09
N GLU A 23 -14.97 9.54 14.97
CA GLU A 23 -15.29 10.70 14.16
C GLU A 23 -16.75 10.74 13.76
N GLU A 24 -17.30 11.95 13.64
CA GLU A 24 -18.68 12.17 13.23
C GLU A 24 -18.77 12.37 11.72
N VAL A 25 -19.54 11.52 11.08
CA VAL A 25 -19.83 11.60 9.65
C VAL A 25 -21.26 12.04 9.43
N LYS A 26 -21.45 13.11 8.69
CA LYS A 26 -22.75 13.61 8.28
C LYS A 26 -23.13 13.03 6.92
N GLY A 27 -24.32 12.47 6.84
CA GLY A 27 -24.82 11.87 5.61
C GLY A 27 -26.34 12.00 5.51
N ARG A 28 -26.91 11.31 4.54
CA ARG A 28 -28.35 11.18 4.36
C ARG A 28 -28.77 9.73 4.61
N SER A 29 -29.76 9.55 5.47
CA SER A 29 -30.35 8.24 5.71
C SER A 29 -30.98 7.69 4.43
N LEU A 30 -30.62 6.47 4.05
CA LEU A 30 -31.22 5.79 2.90
C LEU A 30 -32.68 5.36 3.14
N THR A 31 -33.08 5.24 4.40
CA THR A 31 -34.41 4.77 4.79
C THR A 31 -35.47 5.87 4.66
N ASN A 32 -35.12 7.10 5.06
CA ASN A 32 -36.09 8.20 5.14
C ASN A 32 -35.64 9.49 4.44
N GLY A 33 -34.46 9.50 3.85
CA GLY A 33 -33.91 10.64 3.12
C GLY A 33 -33.51 11.84 3.98
N LEU A 34 -33.59 11.75 5.31
CA LEU A 34 -33.25 12.87 6.21
C LEU A 34 -31.78 12.93 6.51
N PRO A 35 -31.23 14.13 6.82
CA PRO A 35 -29.88 14.27 7.33
C PRO A 35 -29.69 13.43 8.59
N LYS A 36 -28.58 12.70 8.65
CA LYS A 36 -28.20 11.87 9.80
C LYS A 36 -26.70 12.04 10.08
N THR A 37 -26.35 12.20 11.35
CA THR A 37 -24.96 12.12 11.82
C THR A 37 -24.74 10.74 12.44
N VAL A 38 -23.64 10.10 12.10
CA VAL A 38 -23.23 8.79 12.61
C VAL A 38 -21.83 8.93 13.18
N GLN A 39 -21.60 8.36 14.34
CA GLN A 39 -20.26 8.21 14.88
C GLN A 39 -19.66 6.92 14.34
N VAL A 40 -18.43 7.01 13.84
CA VAL A 40 -17.67 5.88 13.31
C VAL A 40 -16.39 5.76 14.10
N SER A 41 -16.09 4.57 14.57
CA SER A 41 -14.86 4.28 15.31
C SER A 41 -13.77 3.69 14.40
N SER A 42 -12.50 3.88 14.80
CA SER A 42 -11.38 3.26 14.10
C SER A 42 -11.45 1.74 14.07
N ASN A 43 -12.07 1.12 15.07
CA ASN A 43 -12.25 -0.34 15.11
C ASN A 43 -13.23 -0.85 14.04
N GLU A 44 -14.31 -0.09 13.77
CA GLU A 44 -15.24 -0.42 12.69
C GLU A 44 -14.57 -0.33 11.31
N LEU A 45 -13.61 0.59 11.14
CA LEU A 45 -12.87 0.71 9.89
C LEU A 45 -11.93 -0.48 9.67
N ILE A 46 -11.39 -1.10 10.73
CA ILE A 46 -10.55 -2.30 10.61
C ILE A 46 -11.32 -3.41 9.88
N GLU A 47 -12.58 -3.64 10.24
CA GLU A 47 -13.41 -4.67 9.60
C GLU A 47 -13.58 -4.40 8.09
N ALA A 48 -13.75 -3.13 7.72
CA ALA A 48 -13.87 -2.74 6.31
C ALA A 48 -12.56 -2.93 5.51
N PHE A 49 -11.42 -2.93 6.18
CA PHE A 49 -10.10 -3.12 5.55
C PHE A 49 -9.66 -4.58 5.42
N VAL A 50 -10.26 -5.51 6.14
CA VAL A 50 -9.83 -6.92 6.17
C VAL A 50 -9.73 -7.53 4.77
N GLU A 51 -10.78 -7.42 3.98
CA GLU A 51 -10.82 -8.03 2.64
C GLU A 51 -9.79 -7.42 1.67
N PRO A 52 -9.71 -6.09 1.49
CA PRO A 52 -8.67 -5.48 0.65
C PRO A 52 -7.25 -5.80 1.13
N MET A 53 -7.02 -5.84 2.44
CA MET A 53 -5.71 -6.16 2.99
C MET A 53 -5.30 -7.60 2.73
N ASN A 54 -6.21 -8.55 2.90
CA ASN A 54 -5.96 -9.95 2.59
C ASN A 54 -5.58 -10.13 1.12
N SER A 55 -6.29 -9.47 0.20
CA SER A 55 -5.97 -9.52 -1.23
C SER A 55 -4.56 -8.98 -1.53
N ILE A 56 -4.12 -7.92 -0.84
CA ILE A 56 -2.76 -7.39 -0.98
C ILE A 56 -1.73 -8.38 -0.44
N LEU A 57 -1.99 -8.97 0.73
CA LEU A 57 -1.09 -9.95 1.35
C LEU A 57 -0.94 -11.20 0.49
N GLU A 58 -2.02 -11.73 -0.06
CA GLU A 58 -2.00 -12.86 -1.00
C GLU A 58 -1.17 -12.56 -2.25
N ALA A 59 -1.30 -11.36 -2.80
CA ALA A 59 -0.48 -10.94 -3.93
C ALA A 59 1.02 -10.88 -3.57
N ILE A 60 1.36 -10.37 -2.38
CA ILE A 60 2.74 -10.33 -1.88
C ILE A 60 3.28 -11.75 -1.70
N HIS A 61 2.54 -12.64 -1.04
CA HIS A 61 2.93 -14.04 -0.87
C HIS A 61 3.17 -14.73 -2.22
N THR A 62 2.27 -14.53 -3.17
CA THR A 62 2.43 -15.09 -4.53
C THR A 62 3.72 -14.63 -5.21
N VAL A 63 4.11 -13.36 -5.03
CA VAL A 63 5.38 -12.83 -5.57
C VAL A 63 6.57 -13.45 -4.84
N LEU A 64 6.52 -13.53 -3.51
CA LEU A 64 7.60 -14.11 -2.70
C LEU A 64 7.83 -15.58 -3.05
N GLU A 65 6.77 -16.38 -3.21
CA GLU A 65 6.85 -17.79 -3.60
C GLU A 65 7.49 -17.99 -4.99
N ARG A 66 7.28 -17.03 -5.90
CA ARG A 66 7.86 -17.07 -7.26
C ARG A 66 9.24 -16.44 -7.34
N THR A 67 9.72 -15.86 -6.25
CA THR A 67 11.04 -15.22 -6.20
C THR A 67 12.14 -16.30 -6.19
N PRO A 68 13.12 -16.22 -7.10
CA PRO A 68 14.23 -17.16 -7.11
C PRO A 68 14.99 -17.18 -5.78
N PRO A 69 15.46 -18.37 -5.31
CA PRO A 69 16.16 -18.50 -4.02
C PRO A 69 17.35 -17.56 -3.86
N GLN A 70 18.03 -17.21 -4.96
CA GLN A 70 19.17 -16.29 -4.95
C GLN A 70 18.78 -14.88 -4.49
N LEU A 71 17.53 -14.44 -4.78
CA LEU A 71 17.01 -13.14 -4.40
C LEU A 71 16.35 -13.14 -3.02
N VAL A 72 16.02 -14.31 -2.48
CA VAL A 72 15.45 -14.44 -1.13
C VAL A 72 16.44 -13.97 -0.07
N GLY A 73 17.74 -14.23 -0.27
CA GLY A 73 18.80 -13.73 0.60
C GLY A 73 18.87 -12.19 0.68
N ASP A 74 18.56 -11.52 -0.43
CA ASP A 74 18.51 -10.06 -0.46
C ASP A 74 17.30 -9.53 0.32
N LEU A 75 16.18 -10.24 0.30
CA LEU A 75 14.98 -9.89 1.07
C LEU A 75 15.24 -9.99 2.58
N ASP A 76 15.98 -11.00 3.02
CA ASP A 76 16.34 -11.17 4.42
C ASP A 76 17.26 -10.03 4.92
N THR A 77 18.18 -9.60 4.07
CA THR A 77 19.14 -8.53 4.39
C THR A 77 18.54 -7.13 4.28
N ASN A 78 17.85 -6.83 3.17
CA ASN A 78 17.39 -5.49 2.82
C ASN A 78 15.93 -5.24 3.20
N GLY A 79 15.14 -6.30 3.34
CA GLY A 79 13.70 -6.20 3.62
C GLY A 79 12.86 -5.76 2.43
N ILE A 80 11.63 -5.40 2.70
CA ILE A 80 10.68 -4.83 1.74
C ILE A 80 10.64 -3.31 1.94
N ILE A 81 10.80 -2.56 0.86
CA ILE A 81 10.72 -1.10 0.86
C ILE A 81 9.40 -0.68 0.20
N MET A 82 8.64 0.16 0.88
CA MET A 82 7.34 0.63 0.43
C MET A 82 7.36 2.11 0.07
N SER A 83 6.75 2.42 -1.06
CA SER A 83 6.42 3.80 -1.46
C SER A 83 4.97 4.13 -1.11
N GLY A 84 4.63 4.12 0.16
CA GLY A 84 3.30 4.35 0.68
C GLY A 84 3.21 3.77 2.08
N GLY A 85 2.41 4.35 2.95
CA GLY A 85 2.36 3.98 4.35
C GLY A 85 1.13 3.18 4.76
N GLY A 86 1.14 2.75 6.01
CA GLY A 86 -0.03 2.23 6.71
C GLY A 86 -0.19 0.71 6.74
N ILE A 87 0.49 -0.03 5.87
CA ILE A 87 0.39 -1.51 5.84
C ILE A 87 1.73 -2.22 6.09
N ASP A 88 2.80 -1.47 6.32
CA ASP A 88 4.15 -1.97 6.58
C ASP A 88 4.17 -3.02 7.71
N ARG A 89 3.61 -2.70 8.85
CA ARG A 89 3.54 -3.61 9.99
C ARG A 89 2.70 -4.86 9.72
N LEU A 90 1.68 -4.75 8.89
CA LEU A 90 0.84 -5.89 8.53
C LEU A 90 1.61 -6.85 7.62
N ILE A 91 2.34 -6.31 6.64
CA ILE A 91 3.20 -7.08 5.74
C ILE A 91 4.30 -7.78 6.54
N GLU A 92 4.99 -7.05 7.41
CA GLU A 92 6.04 -7.63 8.26
C GLU A 92 5.53 -8.76 9.14
N ARG A 93 4.36 -8.60 9.76
CA ARG A 93 3.72 -9.67 10.55
C ARG A 93 3.32 -10.89 9.73
N SER A 94 2.84 -10.68 8.51
CA SER A 94 2.36 -11.75 7.63
C SER A 94 3.49 -12.53 6.97
N THR A 95 4.56 -11.83 6.56
CA THR A 95 5.67 -12.42 5.80
C THR A 95 6.88 -12.79 6.65
N GLY A 96 7.01 -12.19 7.83
CA GLY A 96 8.22 -12.26 8.66
C GLY A 96 9.39 -11.42 8.13
N ILE A 97 9.22 -10.72 7.01
CA ILE A 97 10.25 -9.91 6.38
C ILE A 97 10.14 -8.47 6.87
N ARG A 98 11.25 -7.89 7.31
CA ARG A 98 11.30 -6.49 7.72
C ARG A 98 10.78 -5.59 6.61
N THR A 99 9.83 -4.73 6.94
CA THR A 99 9.19 -3.82 5.97
C THR A 99 9.36 -2.38 6.44
N SER A 100 9.87 -1.53 5.56
CA SER A 100 10.10 -0.12 5.84
C SER A 100 9.42 0.78 4.81
N VAL A 101 8.99 1.96 5.24
CA VAL A 101 8.40 2.97 4.37
C VAL A 101 9.46 4.03 4.09
N VAL A 102 9.57 4.49 2.84
CA VAL A 102 10.47 5.61 2.49
C VAL A 102 9.97 6.91 3.11
N ASP A 103 10.89 7.81 3.46
CA ASP A 103 10.58 9.08 4.13
C ASP A 103 9.62 9.95 3.32
N ASP A 104 9.78 10.02 2.00
CA ASP A 104 8.88 10.70 1.09
C ASP A 104 8.16 9.70 0.18
N ALA A 105 7.19 9.00 0.74
CA ALA A 105 6.43 7.97 0.06
C ALA A 105 5.60 8.49 -1.13
N VAL A 106 5.27 9.78 -1.16
CA VAL A 106 4.46 10.40 -2.23
C VAL A 106 5.32 10.72 -3.45
N SER A 107 6.51 11.28 -3.24
CA SER A 107 7.38 11.76 -4.31
C SER A 107 8.44 10.74 -4.74
N CYS A 108 8.65 9.65 -3.97
CA CYS A 108 9.75 8.70 -4.21
C CYS A 108 9.72 8.09 -5.62
N ALA A 109 8.54 7.79 -6.15
CA ALA A 109 8.39 7.24 -7.50
C ALA A 109 8.80 8.24 -8.58
N ALA A 110 8.36 9.51 -8.45
CA ALA A 110 8.73 10.58 -9.36
C ALA A 110 10.23 10.91 -9.29
N TYR A 111 10.79 10.94 -8.08
CA TYR A 111 12.22 11.14 -7.86
C TYR A 111 13.06 10.00 -8.43
N GLY A 112 12.63 8.74 -8.22
CA GLY A 112 13.27 7.57 -8.80
C GLY A 112 13.25 7.60 -10.33
N ALA A 113 12.11 7.94 -10.94
CA ALA A 113 12.00 8.10 -12.39
C ALA A 113 12.92 9.21 -12.90
N GLY A 114 13.00 10.35 -12.21
CA GLY A 114 13.90 11.44 -12.56
C GLY A 114 15.39 11.04 -12.48
N LYS A 115 15.77 10.28 -11.46
CA LYS A 115 17.13 9.72 -11.38
C LYS A 115 17.46 8.76 -12.53
N MET A 116 16.50 7.91 -12.92
CA MET A 116 16.67 6.99 -14.04
C MET A 116 16.92 7.71 -15.36
N LEU A 117 16.28 8.87 -15.59
CA LEU A 117 16.53 9.68 -16.80
C LEU A 117 18.00 10.12 -16.91
N GLY A 118 18.66 10.40 -15.77
CA GLY A 118 20.08 10.77 -15.76
C GLY A 118 21.05 9.60 -16.01
N HIS A 119 20.56 8.35 -15.97
CA HIS A 119 21.36 7.14 -16.16
C HIS A 119 20.95 6.33 -17.40
N LEU A 120 20.16 6.92 -18.30
CA LEU A 120 19.70 6.23 -19.53
C LEU A 120 20.86 5.76 -20.41
N ASP A 121 21.94 6.53 -20.47
CA ASP A 121 23.12 6.21 -21.27
C ASP A 121 23.93 5.03 -20.67
N ASP A 122 23.79 4.78 -19.36
CA ASP A 122 24.47 3.68 -18.66
C ASP A 122 23.64 2.38 -18.70
N MET A 123 22.41 2.43 -19.16
CA MET A 123 21.55 1.25 -19.27
C MET A 123 21.98 0.37 -20.43
N GLN A 124 22.53 -0.80 -20.13
CA GLN A 124 22.87 -1.81 -21.13
C GLN A 124 21.63 -2.18 -21.98
N ASP A 125 21.83 -2.42 -23.27
CA ASP A 125 20.81 -2.79 -24.27
C ASP A 125 19.79 -3.86 -23.84
N GLY A 126 20.15 -4.72 -22.91
CA GLY A 126 19.28 -5.75 -22.36
C GLY A 126 18.04 -5.24 -21.60
N MET A 127 18.17 -4.10 -20.92
CA MET A 127 17.07 -3.50 -20.17
C MET A 127 16.11 -2.72 -21.09
N MET A 128 16.65 -2.06 -22.13
CA MET A 128 15.87 -1.41 -23.17
C MET A 128 15.00 -2.40 -23.95
N ASN A 129 15.51 -3.60 -24.20
CA ASN A 129 14.76 -4.68 -24.85
C ASN A 129 13.60 -5.22 -24.01
N PHE A 130 13.68 -5.19 -22.68
CA PHE A 130 12.62 -5.62 -21.80
C PHE A 130 11.39 -4.71 -21.87
N PHE A 131 11.60 -3.39 -21.90
CA PHE A 131 10.52 -2.41 -22.06
C PHE A 131 9.91 -2.45 -23.47
N ARG A 132 10.72 -2.62 -24.51
CA ARG A 132 10.27 -2.73 -25.90
C ARG A 132 9.41 -3.98 -26.17
N LYS A 133 9.76 -5.14 -25.59
CA LYS A 133 8.97 -6.37 -25.72
C LYS A 133 7.59 -6.29 -25.05
N ARG A 134 7.42 -5.43 -24.06
CA ARG A 134 6.14 -5.27 -23.34
C ARG A 134 5.17 -4.39 -24.12
N GLN A 135 5.66 -3.42 -24.91
CA GLN A 135 4.82 -2.55 -25.75
C GLN A 135 4.31 -3.24 -27.03
N LEU A 136 4.98 -4.31 -27.50
CA LEU A 136 4.58 -5.05 -28.71
C LEU A 136 3.59 -6.19 -28.46
N LYS A 137 3.16 -6.40 -27.19
CA LYS A 137 2.20 -7.44 -26.78
C LYS A 137 0.89 -6.88 -26.22
N GLY A 138 0.65 -5.56 -26.35
CA GLY A 138 -0.59 -4.90 -25.97
C GLY A 138 -1.51 -4.69 -27.19
#